data_63606cff6ef2778c353f1fa62cbde9d0
#
_entry.id   63606cff6ef2778c353f1fa62cbde9d0
#
_cell.length_a   1.000
_cell.length_b   1.000
_cell.length_c   1.000
_cell.angle_alpha   90.00
_cell.angle_beta   90.00
_cell.angle_gamma   90.00
#
_symmetry.space_group_name_H-M   'P 1'
#
loop_
_entity.id
_entity.type
_entity.pdbx_description
1 polymer ?
#
loop_
_entity_poly.entity_id
_entity_poly.type
_entity_poly.pdbx_seq_one_letter_code
_entity_poly.pdbx_strand_id
1 'polypeptide(L)'
;RALIEPGDMPPREVAGYGIVAFTTRPLPHDVERYKAVCEAYKATLMAQSELPANTPLSEQMITYWPIAKKDTPEARRGDCAHLVANYALRLGLEAIADADKQKEGFANSRGPFLIAWAPSASRFVPDAVVLLVDLSSFDGQRTFAEVFQKWRQQITDNPELWKRGGFNVEAIRQIIRDTFDRYGDGLMRLITKS
;
A
#
# COMPACT_ATOMS: atom_id res chain seq x y z
N ARG A 1 -1.63 3.97 -8.99
CA ARG A 1 -0.63 4.52 -8.04
C ARG A 1 -0.56 6.04 -8.13
N ALA A 2 -0.20 6.68 -7.01
CA ALA A 2 0.02 8.13 -6.94
C ALA A 2 1.06 8.46 -5.85
N LEU A 3 1.50 9.71 -5.81
CA LEU A 3 2.37 10.24 -4.75
C LEU A 3 1.51 10.98 -3.71
N ILE A 4 1.92 10.95 -2.43
CA ILE A 4 1.26 11.66 -1.34
C ILE A 4 2.27 12.41 -0.48
N GLU A 5 2.00 13.69 -0.20
CA GLU A 5 2.83 14.56 0.64
C GLU A 5 2.29 14.66 2.08
N PRO A 6 3.13 15.08 3.03
CA PRO A 6 2.64 15.46 4.34
C PRO A 6 1.60 16.59 4.26
N GLY A 7 0.42 16.33 4.83
CA GLY A 7 -0.72 17.25 4.75
C GLY A 7 -1.73 16.91 3.66
N ASP A 8 -1.35 16.10 2.68
CA ASP A 8 -2.33 15.56 1.73
C ASP A 8 -3.22 14.53 2.41
N MET A 9 -4.45 14.48 1.97
CA MET A 9 -5.39 13.40 2.30
C MET A 9 -5.84 12.73 1.01
N PRO A 10 -5.95 11.40 0.98
CA PRO A 10 -6.62 10.74 -0.13
C PRO A 10 -8.02 11.34 -0.32
N PRO A 11 -8.47 11.57 -1.55
CA PRO A 11 -9.81 12.08 -1.79
C PRO A 11 -10.85 11.20 -1.07
N ARG A 12 -11.81 11.82 -0.38
CA ARG A 12 -12.82 11.08 0.40
C ARG A 12 -13.71 10.19 -0.47
N GLU A 13 -13.85 10.58 -1.72
CA GLU A 13 -14.66 9.88 -2.72
C GLU A 13 -13.97 8.61 -3.26
N VAL A 14 -12.69 8.42 -3.01
CA VAL A 14 -11.99 7.18 -3.41
C VAL A 14 -12.48 6.03 -2.55
N ALA A 15 -12.89 4.96 -3.20
CA ALA A 15 -13.47 3.79 -2.52
C ALA A 15 -12.49 3.10 -1.57
N GLY A 16 -11.21 3.15 -1.90
CA GLY A 16 -10.17 2.65 -1.02
C GLY A 16 -8.79 3.18 -1.40
N TYR A 17 -7.85 3.09 -0.49
CA TYR A 17 -6.47 3.39 -0.80
C TYR A 17 -5.49 2.49 -0.05
N GLY A 18 -4.34 2.29 -0.67
CA GLY A 18 -3.19 1.66 -0.06
C GLY A 18 -2.06 2.67 0.14
N ILE A 19 -1.12 2.35 1.01
CA ILE A 19 0.11 3.10 1.23
C ILE A 19 1.29 2.14 1.35
N VAL A 20 2.40 2.45 0.68
CA VAL A 20 3.68 1.75 0.89
C VAL A 20 4.36 2.37 2.09
N ALA A 21 4.51 1.60 3.18
CA ALA A 21 4.97 2.11 4.46
C ALA A 21 6.31 1.47 4.86
N PHE A 22 7.35 2.31 5.00
CA PHE A 22 8.64 1.92 5.57
C PHE A 22 8.69 2.28 7.06
N THR A 23 9.40 1.48 7.83
CA THR A 23 9.61 1.68 9.28
C THR A 23 10.80 2.57 9.61
N THR A 24 11.74 2.71 8.67
CA THR A 24 12.96 3.50 8.84
C THR A 24 13.28 4.27 7.56
N ARG A 25 14.18 5.23 7.64
CA ARG A 25 14.88 5.72 6.46
C ARG A 25 15.85 4.66 5.96
N PRO A 26 16.10 4.57 4.64
CA PRO A 26 17.07 3.62 4.13
C PRO A 26 18.46 3.91 4.68
N LEU A 27 19.05 2.93 5.33
CA LEU A 27 20.49 2.93 5.63
C LEU A 27 21.25 2.60 4.32
N PRO A 28 22.55 2.89 4.23
CA PRO A 28 23.32 2.63 3.01
C PRO A 28 23.16 1.21 2.44
N HIS A 29 23.02 0.21 3.29
CA HIS A 29 22.82 -1.19 2.90
C HIS A 29 21.37 -1.54 2.50
N ASP A 30 20.40 -0.68 2.84
CA ASP A 30 18.97 -0.89 2.53
C ASP A 30 18.52 -0.14 1.27
N VAL A 31 19.32 0.80 0.76
CA VAL A 31 18.94 1.68 -0.36
C VAL A 31 18.50 0.88 -1.57
N GLU A 32 19.23 -0.17 -1.94
CA GLU A 32 18.92 -0.99 -3.12
C GLU A 32 17.63 -1.78 -2.90
N ARG A 33 17.36 -2.26 -1.67
CA ARG A 33 16.10 -2.92 -1.33
C ARG A 33 14.91 -1.95 -1.46
N TYR A 34 15.04 -0.71 -0.98
CA TYR A 34 14.00 0.32 -1.08
C TYR A 34 13.77 0.74 -2.54
N LYS A 35 14.82 0.84 -3.34
CA LYS A 35 14.71 1.06 -4.80
C LYS A 35 13.98 -0.10 -5.47
N ALA A 36 14.30 -1.34 -5.12
CA ALA A 36 13.63 -2.52 -5.67
C ALA A 36 12.12 -2.52 -5.38
N VAL A 37 11.71 -2.11 -4.17
CA VAL A 37 10.29 -1.90 -3.83
C VAL A 37 9.67 -0.79 -4.68
N CYS A 38 10.35 0.34 -4.85
CA CYS A 38 9.88 1.45 -5.69
C CYS A 38 9.71 1.05 -7.15
N GLU A 39 10.69 0.37 -7.74
CA GLU A 39 10.62 -0.09 -9.13
C GLU A 39 9.50 -1.10 -9.33
N ALA A 40 9.31 -2.03 -8.39
CA ALA A 40 8.19 -2.96 -8.40
C ALA A 40 6.84 -2.22 -8.32
N TYR A 41 6.68 -1.28 -7.40
CA TYR A 41 5.51 -0.42 -7.26
C TYR A 41 5.18 0.32 -8.58
N LYS A 42 6.19 0.90 -9.24
CA LYS A 42 6.02 1.61 -10.52
C LYS A 42 5.67 0.68 -11.67
N ALA A 43 6.36 -0.44 -11.79
CA ALA A 43 6.22 -1.34 -12.91
C ALA A 43 4.87 -2.09 -12.90
N THR A 44 4.30 -2.31 -11.72
CA THR A 44 3.12 -3.19 -11.60
C THR A 44 1.82 -2.45 -11.37
N LEU A 45 1.83 -1.30 -10.69
CA LEU A 45 0.63 -0.53 -10.41
C LEU A 45 0.40 0.55 -11.47
N MET A 46 -0.81 0.60 -12.00
CA MET A 46 -1.23 1.63 -12.95
C MET A 46 -1.23 3.02 -12.30
N ALA A 47 -0.70 4.04 -12.98
CA ALA A 47 -0.80 5.41 -12.50
C ALA A 47 -2.26 5.88 -12.52
N GLN A 48 -2.63 6.75 -11.59
CA GLN A 48 -4.00 7.31 -11.56
C GLN A 48 -4.35 8.02 -12.87
N SER A 49 -3.37 8.68 -13.50
CA SER A 49 -3.52 9.34 -14.80
C SER A 49 -3.70 8.37 -15.98
N GLU A 50 -3.41 7.10 -15.79
CA GLU A 50 -3.56 6.03 -16.81
C GLU A 50 -4.93 5.32 -16.70
N LEU A 51 -5.70 5.60 -15.64
CA LEU A 51 -7.05 5.08 -15.50
C LEU A 51 -7.97 5.68 -16.58
N PRO A 52 -8.97 4.92 -17.06
CA PRO A 52 -9.96 5.47 -17.98
C PRO A 52 -10.60 6.74 -17.41
N ALA A 53 -10.73 7.79 -18.25
CA ALA A 53 -11.20 9.12 -17.82
C ALA A 53 -12.59 9.08 -17.15
N ASN A 54 -13.38 8.05 -17.42
CA ASN A 54 -14.74 7.91 -16.90
C ASN A 54 -14.81 7.00 -15.66
N THR A 55 -13.66 6.50 -15.13
CA THR A 55 -13.71 5.65 -13.93
C THR A 55 -14.05 6.55 -12.73
N PRO A 56 -15.23 6.38 -12.09
CA PRO A 56 -15.60 7.18 -10.93
C PRO A 56 -14.60 6.98 -9.78
N LEU A 57 -14.32 8.02 -9.00
CA LEU A 57 -13.46 7.90 -7.81
C LEU A 57 -13.98 6.84 -6.84
N SER A 58 -15.30 6.70 -6.72
CA SER A 58 -15.96 5.67 -5.89
C SER A 58 -15.72 4.22 -6.37
N GLU A 59 -15.07 4.05 -7.51
CA GLU A 59 -14.67 2.77 -8.08
C GLU A 59 -13.14 2.67 -8.24
N GLN A 60 -12.39 3.55 -7.58
CA GLN A 60 -10.93 3.53 -7.61
C GLN A 60 -10.35 3.12 -6.26
N MET A 61 -9.36 2.26 -6.31
CA MET A 61 -8.46 1.98 -5.21
C MET A 61 -7.04 2.39 -5.60
N ILE A 62 -6.50 3.39 -4.92
CA ILE A 62 -5.21 4.00 -5.28
C ILE A 62 -4.16 3.63 -4.25
N THR A 63 -3.02 3.09 -4.69
CA THR A 63 -1.87 2.87 -3.81
C THR A 63 -0.93 4.06 -3.89
N TYR A 64 -0.61 4.64 -2.74
CA TYR A 64 0.23 5.84 -2.60
C TYR A 64 1.66 5.51 -2.18
N TRP A 65 2.61 6.27 -2.74
CA TRP A 65 3.98 6.36 -2.26
C TRP A 65 4.17 7.67 -1.51
N PRO A 66 4.49 7.63 -0.21
CA PRO A 66 4.79 8.83 0.57
C PRO A 66 6.07 9.52 0.09
N ILE A 67 6.00 10.82 -0.16
CA ILE A 67 7.14 11.64 -0.57
C ILE A 67 7.10 13.00 0.12
N ALA A 68 8.26 13.56 0.41
CA ALA A 68 8.36 14.87 1.07
C ALA A 68 7.88 16.02 0.17
N LYS A 69 8.11 15.92 -1.16
CA LYS A 69 7.68 16.90 -2.15
C LYS A 69 7.43 16.23 -3.51
N LYS A 70 6.17 16.22 -3.96
CA LYS A 70 5.75 15.54 -5.22
C LYS A 70 5.96 16.36 -6.47
N ASP A 71 6.03 17.68 -6.36
CA ASP A 71 6.10 18.60 -7.50
C ASP A 71 7.50 18.86 -8.04
N THR A 72 8.44 17.94 -7.81
CA THR A 72 9.78 17.98 -8.40
C THR A 72 9.80 17.26 -9.76
N PRO A 73 10.68 17.67 -10.70
CA PRO A 73 10.82 16.98 -11.99
C PRO A 73 11.15 15.48 -11.84
N GLU A 74 11.98 15.11 -10.86
CA GLU A 74 12.38 13.74 -10.55
C GLU A 74 11.20 12.92 -10.04
N ALA A 75 10.39 13.48 -9.12
CA ALA A 75 9.19 12.84 -8.60
C ALA A 75 8.16 12.60 -9.72
N ARG A 76 7.94 13.61 -10.58
CA ARG A 76 7.03 13.50 -11.72
C ARG A 76 7.46 12.42 -12.74
N ARG A 77 8.76 12.24 -12.94
CA ARG A 77 9.31 11.14 -13.77
C ARG A 77 9.27 9.79 -13.06
N GLY A 78 9.00 9.78 -11.75
CA GLY A 78 9.03 8.56 -10.94
C GLY A 78 10.44 8.00 -10.78
N ASP A 79 11.44 8.86 -10.63
CA ASP A 79 12.81 8.44 -10.36
C ASP A 79 12.90 7.76 -8.98
N CYS A 80 13.14 6.46 -8.95
CA CYS A 80 13.16 5.70 -7.70
C CYS A 80 14.32 6.07 -6.77
N ALA A 81 15.45 6.51 -7.28
CA ALA A 81 16.51 7.02 -6.42
C ALA A 81 16.03 8.29 -5.68
N HIS A 82 15.36 9.20 -6.40
CA HIS A 82 14.77 10.40 -5.81
C HIS A 82 13.61 10.07 -4.86
N LEU A 83 12.69 9.17 -5.27
CA LEU A 83 11.52 8.79 -4.46
C LEU A 83 11.92 8.15 -3.13
N VAL A 84 12.97 7.34 -3.14
CA VAL A 84 13.52 6.68 -1.93
C VAL A 84 14.25 7.69 -1.05
N ALA A 85 15.12 8.52 -1.63
CA ALA A 85 15.87 9.53 -0.87
C ALA A 85 14.94 10.57 -0.20
N ASN A 86 13.80 10.89 -0.83
CA ASN A 86 12.83 11.86 -0.36
C ASN A 86 11.56 11.23 0.23
N TYR A 87 11.63 9.97 0.64
CA TYR A 87 10.50 9.26 1.24
C TYR A 87 10.01 9.99 2.52
N ALA A 88 8.72 10.27 2.59
CA ALA A 88 8.09 10.93 3.73
C ALA A 88 7.83 9.91 4.85
N LEU A 89 8.89 9.55 5.58
CA LEU A 89 8.88 8.51 6.62
C LEU A 89 7.74 8.69 7.63
N ARG A 90 7.45 9.94 8.03
CA ARG A 90 6.37 10.21 9.00
C ARG A 90 5.02 9.68 8.50
N LEU A 91 4.68 9.83 7.22
CA LEU A 91 3.42 9.30 6.66
C LEU A 91 3.37 7.77 6.70
N GLY A 92 4.50 7.11 6.43
CA GLY A 92 4.61 5.66 6.56
C GLY A 92 4.41 5.18 7.99
N LEU A 93 5.09 5.84 8.95
CA LEU A 93 4.95 5.51 10.37
C LEU A 93 3.55 5.79 10.92
N GLU A 94 2.91 6.88 10.49
CA GLU A 94 1.51 7.17 10.84
C GLU A 94 0.57 6.09 10.31
N ALA A 95 0.78 5.62 9.08
CA ALA A 95 -0.01 4.54 8.51
C ALA A 95 0.16 3.21 9.27
N ILE A 96 1.39 2.89 9.65
CA ILE A 96 1.71 1.72 10.48
C ILE A 96 1.02 1.84 11.84
N ALA A 97 1.15 2.98 12.51
CA ALA A 97 0.54 3.22 13.82
C ALA A 97 -0.99 3.16 13.76
N ASP A 98 -1.62 3.69 12.70
CA ASP A 98 -3.07 3.62 12.54
C ASP A 98 -3.55 2.19 12.32
N ALA A 99 -2.81 1.40 11.56
CA ALA A 99 -3.14 -0.01 11.36
C ALA A 99 -2.88 -0.86 12.61
N ASP A 100 -1.82 -0.57 13.37
CA ASP A 100 -1.46 -1.31 14.60
C ASP A 100 -2.47 -1.08 15.75
N LYS A 101 -3.17 0.05 15.75
CA LYS A 101 -4.30 0.30 16.68
C LYS A 101 -5.40 -0.76 16.58
N GLN A 102 -5.51 -1.46 15.46
CA GLN A 102 -6.52 -2.51 15.24
C GLN A 102 -6.04 -3.88 15.74
N LYS A 103 -4.73 -4.11 15.80
CA LYS A 103 -4.14 -5.36 16.31
C LYS A 103 -2.70 -5.11 16.75
N GLU A 104 -2.40 -5.36 18.02
CA GLU A 104 -1.05 -5.25 18.54
C GLU A 104 -0.07 -6.23 17.86
N GLY A 105 1.13 -5.75 17.54
CA GLY A 105 2.30 -6.60 17.33
C GLY A 105 2.86 -6.73 15.94
N PHE A 106 2.28 -6.12 14.88
CA PHE A 106 2.94 -6.15 13.57
C PHE A 106 3.95 -5.00 13.38
N ALA A 107 3.81 -3.90 14.12
CA ALA A 107 4.75 -2.77 14.09
C ALA A 107 6.20 -3.16 14.47
N ASN A 108 6.39 -4.31 15.09
CA ASN A 108 7.72 -4.88 15.39
C ASN A 108 8.42 -5.51 14.17
N SER A 109 7.72 -5.72 13.07
CA SER A 109 8.33 -6.18 11.82
C SER A 109 9.10 -5.05 11.14
N ARG A 110 10.19 -5.40 10.44
CA ARG A 110 11.05 -4.41 9.77
C ARG A 110 10.42 -3.77 8.53
N GLY A 111 9.27 -4.27 8.08
CA GLY A 111 8.67 -3.83 6.82
C GLY A 111 9.56 -4.05 5.58
N PRO A 112 9.27 -3.43 4.45
CA PRO A 112 8.16 -2.50 4.24
C PRO A 112 6.81 -3.21 4.30
N PHE A 113 5.77 -2.39 4.42
CA PHE A 113 4.40 -2.85 4.40
C PHE A 113 3.63 -2.22 3.25
N LEU A 114 2.62 -2.93 2.75
CA LEU A 114 1.55 -2.36 1.96
C LEU A 114 0.28 -2.43 2.81
N ILE A 115 -0.26 -1.28 3.17
CA ILE A 115 -1.38 -1.15 4.11
C ILE A 115 -2.54 -0.49 3.38
N ALA A 116 -3.76 -1.03 3.52
CA ALA A 116 -4.91 -0.45 2.84
C ALA A 116 -6.16 -0.38 3.69
N TRP A 117 -7.00 0.60 3.36
CA TRP A 117 -8.30 0.88 3.94
C TRP A 117 -9.35 1.02 2.84
N ALA A 118 -10.56 0.54 3.12
CA ALA A 118 -11.76 0.77 2.32
C ALA A 118 -12.99 0.90 3.25
N PRO A 119 -13.80 1.95 3.11
CA PRO A 119 -13.55 3.15 2.30
C PRO A 119 -12.33 3.96 2.79
N SER A 120 -11.87 4.92 2.01
CA SER A 120 -10.66 5.70 2.36
C SER A 120 -10.77 6.40 3.73
N ALA A 121 -11.96 6.84 4.11
CA ALA A 121 -12.23 7.49 5.40
C ALA A 121 -12.12 6.52 6.60
N SER A 122 -12.15 5.21 6.39
CA SER A 122 -12.13 4.22 7.48
C SER A 122 -10.81 4.17 8.24
N ARG A 123 -9.71 4.69 7.67
CA ARG A 123 -8.42 4.78 8.37
C ARG A 123 -8.51 5.42 9.75
N PHE A 124 -9.41 6.38 9.92
CA PHE A 124 -9.55 7.16 11.17
C PHE A 124 -10.73 6.70 12.03
N VAL A 125 -11.38 5.62 11.63
CA VAL A 125 -12.52 5.06 12.36
C VAL A 125 -12.02 3.93 13.27
N PRO A 126 -12.38 3.92 14.56
CA PRO A 126 -12.12 2.77 15.42
C PRO A 126 -12.72 1.49 14.80
N ASP A 127 -12.04 0.38 14.97
CA ASP A 127 -12.45 -0.94 14.48
C ASP A 127 -12.52 -1.09 12.93
N ALA A 128 -11.83 -0.19 12.20
CA ALA A 128 -11.73 -0.30 10.76
C ALA A 128 -11.02 -1.59 10.34
N VAL A 129 -11.50 -2.18 9.26
CA VAL A 129 -10.82 -3.31 8.63
C VAL A 129 -9.58 -2.80 7.89
N VAL A 130 -8.43 -3.38 8.18
CA VAL A 130 -7.15 -3.04 7.53
C VAL A 130 -6.63 -4.26 6.78
N LEU A 131 -6.27 -4.06 5.54
CA LEU A 131 -5.57 -5.08 4.75
C LEU A 131 -4.08 -4.78 4.77
N LEU A 132 -3.29 -5.75 5.22
CA LEU A 132 -1.84 -5.62 5.40
C LEU A 132 -1.10 -6.67 4.58
N VAL A 133 -0.09 -6.25 3.82
CA VAL A 133 0.92 -7.13 3.23
C VAL A 133 2.27 -6.81 3.89
N ASP A 134 2.88 -7.81 4.51
CA ASP A 134 4.21 -7.71 5.13
C ASP A 134 5.27 -8.14 4.11
N LEU A 135 6.08 -7.20 3.69
CA LEU A 135 7.15 -7.41 2.70
C LEU A 135 8.52 -7.65 3.37
N SER A 136 8.58 -7.79 4.69
CA SER A 136 9.85 -7.87 5.45
C SER A 136 10.72 -9.07 5.07
N SER A 137 10.08 -10.20 4.74
CA SER A 137 10.74 -11.46 4.36
C SER A 137 11.17 -11.54 2.90
N PHE A 138 10.81 -10.51 2.08
CA PHE A 138 11.14 -10.51 0.66
C PHE A 138 12.35 -9.65 0.35
N ASP A 139 13.06 -10.04 -0.69
CA ASP A 139 14.16 -9.29 -1.24
C ASP A 139 14.19 -9.39 -2.77
N GLY A 140 14.78 -8.37 -3.41
CA GLY A 140 14.93 -8.29 -4.84
C GLY A 140 13.69 -7.81 -5.60
N GLN A 141 13.95 -7.06 -6.66
CA GLN A 141 12.93 -6.38 -7.48
C GLN A 141 11.88 -7.35 -8.04
N ARG A 142 12.30 -8.53 -8.48
CA ARG A 142 11.39 -9.52 -9.07
C ARG A 142 10.35 -10.00 -8.06
N THR A 143 10.79 -10.33 -6.86
CA THR A 143 9.88 -10.82 -5.80
C THR A 143 8.89 -9.75 -5.39
N PHE A 144 9.34 -8.50 -5.21
CA PHE A 144 8.44 -7.38 -4.95
C PHE A 144 7.45 -7.16 -6.10
N ALA A 145 7.90 -7.26 -7.36
CA ALA A 145 7.02 -7.13 -8.53
C ALA A 145 5.94 -8.22 -8.55
N GLU A 146 6.26 -9.46 -8.20
CA GLU A 146 5.28 -10.54 -8.10
C GLU A 146 4.22 -10.26 -7.02
N VAL A 147 4.62 -9.74 -5.85
CA VAL A 147 3.67 -9.39 -4.79
C VAL A 147 2.80 -8.18 -5.18
N PHE A 148 3.38 -7.11 -5.75
CA PHE A 148 2.61 -5.97 -6.23
C PHE A 148 1.66 -6.34 -7.39
N GLN A 149 2.07 -7.24 -8.28
CA GLN A 149 1.21 -7.75 -9.34
C GLN A 149 0.02 -8.51 -8.77
N LYS A 150 0.24 -9.36 -7.76
CA LYS A 150 -0.84 -10.06 -7.05
C LYS A 150 -1.76 -9.07 -6.33
N TRP A 151 -1.20 -8.11 -5.63
CA TRP A 151 -1.96 -7.03 -5.01
C TRP A 151 -2.87 -6.34 -6.03
N ARG A 152 -2.32 -5.94 -7.18
CA ARG A 152 -3.12 -5.33 -8.24
C ARG A 152 -4.23 -6.24 -8.70
N GLN A 153 -3.90 -7.43 -9.17
CA GLN A 153 -4.86 -8.35 -9.79
C GLN A 153 -5.94 -8.82 -8.83
N GLN A 154 -5.59 -9.10 -7.57
CA GLN A 154 -6.50 -9.70 -6.60
C GLN A 154 -7.26 -8.66 -5.77
N ILE A 155 -6.69 -7.49 -5.57
CA ILE A 155 -7.26 -6.45 -4.71
C ILE A 155 -7.64 -5.20 -5.52
N THR A 156 -6.66 -4.50 -6.12
CA THR A 156 -6.90 -3.19 -6.75
C THR A 156 -7.84 -3.27 -7.94
N ASP A 157 -7.68 -4.27 -8.81
CA ASP A 157 -8.48 -4.47 -10.01
C ASP A 157 -9.77 -5.27 -9.74
N ASN A 158 -10.10 -5.52 -8.47
CA ASN A 158 -11.29 -6.27 -8.08
C ASN A 158 -12.24 -5.42 -7.20
N PRO A 159 -13.02 -4.51 -7.80
CA PRO A 159 -13.86 -3.58 -7.06
C PRO A 159 -14.95 -4.25 -6.21
N GLU A 160 -15.34 -5.49 -6.50
CA GLU A 160 -16.30 -6.22 -5.67
C GLU A 160 -15.82 -6.43 -4.23
N LEU A 161 -14.50 -6.33 -4.00
CA LEU A 161 -13.92 -6.48 -2.67
C LEU A 161 -14.07 -5.25 -1.79
N TRP A 162 -14.31 -4.05 -2.37
CA TRP A 162 -14.19 -2.79 -1.63
C TRP A 162 -15.17 -1.68 -2.03
N LYS A 163 -15.88 -1.76 -3.17
CA LYS A 163 -16.74 -0.66 -3.66
C LYS A 163 -18.03 -0.43 -2.86
N ARG A 164 -18.44 -1.38 -2.01
CA ARG A 164 -19.72 -1.34 -1.29
C ARG A 164 -19.61 -0.78 0.14
N GLY A 165 -18.70 0.17 0.36
CA GLY A 165 -18.57 0.87 1.64
C GLY A 165 -17.63 0.19 2.64
N GLY A 166 -16.77 -0.73 2.18
CA GLY A 166 -15.74 -1.38 2.98
C GLY A 166 -15.24 -2.67 2.33
N PHE A 167 -14.24 -3.26 2.94
CA PHE A 167 -13.71 -4.53 2.48
C PHE A 167 -14.70 -5.68 2.67
N ASN A 168 -14.87 -6.48 1.63
CA ASN A 168 -15.54 -7.78 1.74
C ASN A 168 -14.61 -8.79 2.44
N VAL A 169 -14.75 -8.88 3.75
CA VAL A 169 -13.88 -9.65 4.64
C VAL A 169 -13.79 -11.12 4.23
N GLU A 170 -14.92 -11.76 3.91
CA GLU A 170 -14.95 -13.19 3.55
C GLU A 170 -14.24 -13.45 2.23
N ALA A 171 -14.50 -12.62 1.20
CA ALA A 171 -13.86 -12.77 -0.09
C ALA A 171 -12.34 -12.53 0.00
N ILE A 172 -11.91 -11.54 0.80
CA ILE A 172 -10.48 -11.27 1.02
C ILE A 172 -9.83 -12.43 1.78
N ARG A 173 -10.47 -12.99 2.80
CA ARG A 173 -9.95 -14.18 3.52
C ARG A 173 -9.75 -15.36 2.58
N GLN A 174 -10.65 -15.55 1.62
CA GLN A 174 -10.50 -16.60 0.60
C GLN A 174 -9.28 -16.33 -0.29
N ILE A 175 -9.11 -15.09 -0.77
CA ILE A 175 -7.96 -14.68 -1.59
C ILE A 175 -6.64 -14.89 -0.83
N ILE A 176 -6.60 -14.56 0.45
CA ILE A 176 -5.43 -14.79 1.29
C ILE A 176 -5.08 -16.27 1.28
N ARG A 177 -6.03 -17.15 1.60
CA ARG A 177 -5.81 -18.62 1.60
C ARG A 177 -5.33 -19.12 0.25
N ASP A 178 -6.01 -18.75 -0.83
CA ASP A 178 -5.76 -19.37 -2.15
C ASP A 178 -4.50 -18.84 -2.83
N THR A 179 -4.10 -17.60 -2.51
CA THR A 179 -3.09 -16.89 -3.27
C THR A 179 -1.83 -16.60 -2.47
N PHE A 180 -2.00 -16.12 -1.23
CA PHE A 180 -0.89 -15.59 -0.44
C PHE A 180 -0.28 -16.61 0.53
N ASP A 181 -1.01 -17.65 0.94
CA ASP A 181 -0.46 -18.73 1.77
C ASP A 181 0.69 -19.48 1.07
N ARG A 182 0.74 -19.42 -0.27
CA ARG A 182 1.86 -19.99 -1.04
C ARG A 182 3.20 -19.26 -0.85
N TYR A 183 3.18 -18.03 -0.35
CA TYR A 183 4.38 -17.21 -0.12
C TYR A 183 4.87 -17.28 1.34
N GLY A 184 4.25 -18.11 2.18
CA GLY A 184 4.54 -18.25 3.60
C GLY A 184 3.46 -17.64 4.50
N ASP A 185 3.29 -18.25 5.67
CA ASP A 185 2.29 -17.85 6.65
C ASP A 185 2.38 -16.36 6.99
N GLY A 186 1.34 -15.63 6.68
CA GLY A 186 1.15 -14.26 7.13
C GLY A 186 1.68 -13.16 6.21
N LEU A 187 2.03 -13.44 4.94
CA LEU A 187 2.38 -12.38 3.98
C LEU A 187 1.27 -11.34 3.87
N MET A 188 0.02 -11.78 3.69
CA MET A 188 -1.15 -10.91 3.64
C MET A 188 -2.08 -11.22 4.81
N ARG A 189 -2.51 -10.18 5.51
CA ARG A 189 -3.40 -10.28 6.67
C ARG A 189 -4.54 -9.29 6.56
N LEU A 190 -5.71 -9.75 7.00
CA LEU A 190 -6.84 -8.88 7.27
C LEU A 190 -6.89 -8.63 8.77
N ILE A 191 -6.66 -7.39 9.16
CA ILE A 191 -6.68 -6.96 10.55
C ILE A 191 -8.10 -6.50 10.85
N THR A 192 -8.76 -7.21 11.75
CA THR A 192 -10.07 -6.85 12.27
C THR A 192 -10.01 -6.93 13.80
N LYS A 193 -10.65 -6.02 14.48
CA LYS A 193 -10.84 -6.16 15.92
C LYS A 193 -11.74 -7.37 16.18
N SER A 194 -11.31 -8.22 17.08
CA SER A 194 -12.07 -9.38 17.58
C SER A 194 -13.15 -8.93 18.54
#